data_653b5d8810bd6034316f385b04563aca
#
_entry.id   653b5d8810bd6034316f385b04563aca
#
_cell.length_a   1.000
_cell.length_b   1.000
_cell.length_c   1.000
_cell.angle_alpha   90.00
_cell.angle_beta   90.00
_cell.angle_gamma   90.00
#
_symmetry.space_group_name_H-M   'P 1'
#
loop_
_entity.id
_entity.type
_entity.pdbx_description
1 polymer ?
#
loop_
_entity_poly.entity_id
_entity_poly.type
_entity_poly.pdbx_seq_one_letter_code
_entity_poly.pdbx_strand_id
1 'polypeptide(L)'
;AGSAHWWMKDTPFKDWYHVFDTYTGSNIAFSTNMDPNASKKDLYIQESGWFDKSMVDMNLDNPYVLNYFKQWAIWWIEWSGLDGFRVDTYPYNEKDPMAEWCAAVMNEYPNFNIVGEVWTASIPQLAYWQGGNANKDGFDSHLKSVMDFPLHDALRAGLNEDWGGWGQGMVRVYDILSHDFVYHDLSNMMIFPGNH
;
A
#
# COMPACT_ATOMS: atom_id res chain seq x y z
N ALA A 1 16.18 -7.25 4.01
CA ALA A 1 17.15 -6.37 4.64
C ALA A 1 17.10 -6.62 6.14
N GLY A 2 18.19 -6.99 6.73
CA GLY A 2 18.26 -7.14 8.18
C GLY A 2 18.17 -5.80 8.88
N SER A 3 18.11 -5.83 10.18
CA SER A 3 18.20 -4.68 11.08
C SER A 3 19.18 -3.62 10.56
N ALA A 4 18.93 -2.38 10.89
CA ALA A 4 19.75 -1.24 10.49
C ALA A 4 21.25 -1.58 10.53
N HIS A 5 21.84 -1.70 9.38
CA HIS A 5 23.25 -2.01 9.27
C HIS A 5 24.07 -0.85 9.87
N TRP A 6 25.19 -1.12 10.52
CA TRP A 6 26.01 -0.10 11.20
C TRP A 6 26.33 1.12 10.30
N TRP A 7 26.57 0.92 9.01
CA TRP A 7 26.88 1.99 8.05
C TRP A 7 25.69 2.92 7.76
N MET A 8 24.45 2.50 8.00
CA MET A 8 23.27 3.36 7.87
C MET A 8 23.22 4.44 8.94
N LYS A 9 23.92 4.27 10.05
CA LYS A 9 24.02 5.25 11.13
C LYS A 9 25.02 6.36 10.83
N ASP A 10 25.82 6.20 9.76
CA ASP A 10 26.87 7.13 9.39
C ASP A 10 26.42 8.08 8.28
N THR A 11 27.08 9.25 8.20
CA THR A 11 26.89 10.18 7.10
C THR A 11 27.41 9.54 5.79
N PRO A 12 26.71 9.68 4.64
CA PRO A 12 25.50 10.52 4.42
C PRO A 12 24.15 9.85 4.69
N PHE A 13 24.10 8.61 5.12
CA PHE A 13 22.89 7.77 5.13
C PHE A 13 22.11 7.80 6.45
N LYS A 14 22.58 8.53 7.46
CA LYS A 14 21.97 8.54 8.81
C LYS A 14 20.51 9.03 8.86
N ASP A 15 20.08 9.80 7.87
CA ASP A 15 18.74 10.36 7.73
C ASP A 15 17.94 9.71 6.58
N TRP A 16 18.46 8.61 6.03
CA TRP A 16 17.78 7.85 4.99
C TRP A 16 16.70 6.90 5.54
N TYR A 17 16.68 6.71 6.83
CA TYR A 17 15.69 5.86 7.51
C TYR A 17 15.24 6.49 8.82
N HIS A 18 14.04 6.13 9.27
CA HIS A 18 13.54 6.60 10.55
C HIS A 18 14.24 5.86 11.69
N VAL A 19 14.73 6.62 12.67
CA VAL A 19 15.52 6.07 13.77
C VAL A 19 14.61 5.63 14.89
N PHE A 20 14.34 4.33 14.91
CA PHE A 20 13.75 3.66 16.07
C PHE A 20 14.71 2.56 16.52
N ASP A 21 14.84 2.38 17.83
CA ASP A 21 15.68 1.31 18.37
C ASP A 21 15.04 -0.06 18.28
N THR A 22 13.74 -0.12 17.98
CA THR A 22 12.97 -1.35 17.92
C THR A 22 11.66 -1.16 17.14
N TYR A 23 10.98 -2.27 16.92
CA TYR A 23 9.62 -2.33 16.39
C TYR A 23 8.65 -1.39 17.11
N THR A 24 7.89 -0.63 16.34
CA THR A 24 6.97 0.41 16.86
C THR A 24 5.50 0.05 16.74
N GLY A 25 5.16 -1.07 16.10
CA GLY A 25 3.78 -1.51 15.92
C GLY A 25 3.01 -0.76 14.84
N SER A 26 3.68 -0.18 13.84
CA SER A 26 3.04 0.56 12.76
C SER A 26 1.96 -0.27 12.03
N ASN A 27 2.15 -1.57 11.91
CA ASN A 27 1.25 -2.51 11.23
C ASN A 27 -0.16 -2.62 11.83
N ILE A 28 -0.40 -2.10 13.05
CA ILE A 28 -1.73 -2.10 13.69
C ILE A 28 -2.49 -0.78 13.54
N ALA A 29 -1.86 0.24 12.97
CA ALA A 29 -2.40 1.60 12.87
C ALA A 29 -2.89 1.97 11.45
N PHE A 30 -3.13 1.00 10.59
CA PHE A 30 -3.43 1.15 9.17
C PHE A 30 -4.54 2.20 8.87
N SER A 31 -5.65 2.19 9.61
CA SER A 31 -6.76 3.11 9.37
C SER A 31 -6.48 4.57 9.78
N THR A 32 -5.36 4.82 10.43
CA THR A 32 -4.98 6.14 10.94
C THR A 32 -4.85 7.18 9.82
N ASN A 33 -4.32 6.80 8.66
CA ASN A 33 -4.15 7.68 7.50
C ASN A 33 -5.45 8.27 6.97
N MET A 34 -6.57 7.62 7.20
CA MET A 34 -7.89 8.03 6.71
C MET A 34 -8.75 8.66 7.80
N ASP A 35 -8.28 8.67 9.05
CA ASP A 35 -9.00 9.27 10.17
C ASP A 35 -8.64 10.75 10.31
N PRO A 36 -9.57 11.69 10.02
CA PRO A 36 -9.31 13.11 10.15
C PRO A 36 -9.09 13.56 11.61
N ASN A 37 -9.38 12.69 12.57
CA ASN A 37 -9.20 12.95 14.00
C ASN A 37 -7.98 12.21 14.58
N ALA A 38 -7.20 11.52 13.77
CA ALA A 38 -6.02 10.81 14.21
C ALA A 38 -5.01 11.74 14.89
N SER A 39 -4.39 11.26 15.97
CA SER A 39 -3.34 12.03 16.61
C SER A 39 -2.10 12.11 15.70
N LYS A 40 -1.37 13.22 15.76
CA LYS A 40 -0.11 13.37 15.03
C LYS A 40 0.91 12.28 15.39
N LYS A 41 0.87 11.78 16.62
CA LYS A 41 1.73 10.70 17.08
C LYS A 41 1.38 9.38 16.39
N ASP A 42 0.10 9.07 16.25
CA ASP A 42 -0.34 7.81 15.63
C ASP A 42 -0.07 7.83 14.13
N LEU A 43 -0.30 8.97 13.47
CA LEU A 43 0.10 9.17 12.06
C LEU A 43 1.61 8.96 11.88
N TYR A 44 2.42 9.61 12.71
CA TYR A 44 3.88 9.46 12.66
C TYR A 44 4.33 8.01 12.87
N ILE A 45 3.73 7.28 13.82
CA ILE A 45 4.06 5.87 14.06
C ILE A 45 3.64 5.00 12.87
N GLN A 46 2.50 5.29 12.25
CA GLN A 46 1.99 4.52 11.14
C GLN A 46 2.86 4.70 9.88
N GLU A 47 3.26 5.92 9.55
CA GLU A 47 4.01 6.24 8.33
C GLU A 47 5.53 6.11 8.49
N SER A 48 6.06 6.33 9.69
CA SER A 48 7.52 6.38 9.94
C SER A 48 7.99 5.29 10.88
N GLY A 49 7.09 4.46 11.40
CA GLY A 49 7.42 3.39 12.33
C GLY A 49 7.90 2.13 11.62
N TRP A 50 8.73 1.34 12.29
CA TRP A 50 9.16 0.06 11.77
C TRP A 50 8.01 -0.95 11.81
N PHE A 51 7.67 -1.49 10.65
CA PHE A 51 6.62 -2.48 10.48
C PHE A 51 6.95 -3.79 11.23
N ASP A 52 8.18 -4.23 11.18
CA ASP A 52 8.71 -5.40 11.88
C ASP A 52 10.10 -5.11 12.43
N LYS A 53 10.56 -5.94 13.37
CA LYS A 53 11.88 -5.81 14.01
C LYS A 53 13.06 -5.87 13.04
N SER A 54 12.87 -6.53 11.91
CA SER A 54 13.88 -6.72 10.87
C SER A 54 13.69 -5.75 9.69
N MET A 55 12.62 -4.96 9.68
CA MET A 55 12.24 -4.08 8.58
C MET A 55 12.41 -2.63 9.02
N VAL A 56 13.58 -2.08 8.70
CA VAL A 56 13.88 -0.67 8.92
C VAL A 56 13.07 0.17 7.96
N ASP A 57 12.38 1.17 8.47
CA ASP A 57 11.58 2.07 7.68
C ASP A 57 12.44 3.12 6.97
N MET A 58 12.23 3.30 5.67
CA MET A 58 12.97 4.26 4.86
C MET A 58 12.28 5.61 4.88
N ASN A 59 13.01 6.66 5.15
CA ASN A 59 12.51 8.03 5.23
C ASN A 59 12.29 8.61 3.82
N LEU A 60 11.10 8.45 3.27
CA LEU A 60 10.75 8.98 1.94
C LEU A 60 10.47 10.49 1.95
N ASP A 61 10.26 11.11 3.11
CA ASP A 61 10.22 12.58 3.24
C ASP A 61 11.58 13.21 2.94
N ASN A 62 12.67 12.43 3.01
CA ASN A 62 13.97 12.87 2.55
C ASN A 62 14.01 12.85 1.00
N PRO A 63 14.15 14.01 0.34
CA PRO A 63 14.09 14.09 -1.13
C PRO A 63 15.20 13.31 -1.83
N TYR A 64 16.33 13.06 -1.18
CA TYR A 64 17.39 12.23 -1.74
C TYR A 64 17.01 10.75 -1.74
N VAL A 65 16.32 10.29 -0.70
CA VAL A 65 15.81 8.92 -0.60
C VAL A 65 14.70 8.69 -1.63
N LEU A 66 13.73 9.60 -1.69
CA LEU A 66 12.65 9.52 -2.67
C LEU A 66 13.19 9.52 -4.12
N ASN A 67 14.13 10.43 -4.43
CA ASN A 67 14.75 10.47 -5.75
C ASN A 67 15.55 9.19 -6.06
N TYR A 68 16.25 8.65 -5.07
CA TYR A 68 16.94 7.36 -5.22
C TYR A 68 15.97 6.25 -5.60
N PHE A 69 14.83 6.13 -4.92
CA PHE A 69 13.83 5.09 -5.22
C PHE A 69 13.12 5.30 -6.56
N LYS A 70 12.90 6.56 -7.00
CA LYS A 70 12.41 6.84 -8.37
C LYS A 70 13.40 6.32 -9.42
N GLN A 71 14.68 6.69 -9.29
CA GLN A 71 15.72 6.25 -10.21
C GLN A 71 15.94 4.73 -10.16
N TRP A 72 15.86 4.13 -8.97
CA TRP A 72 15.96 2.70 -8.78
C TRP A 72 14.82 1.94 -9.48
N ALA A 73 13.59 2.42 -9.39
CA ALA A 73 12.43 1.83 -10.08
C ALA A 73 12.62 1.89 -11.62
N ILE A 74 12.97 3.06 -12.16
CA ILE A 74 13.24 3.26 -13.58
C ILE A 74 14.37 2.32 -14.05
N TRP A 75 15.46 2.24 -13.29
CA TRP A 75 16.57 1.35 -13.61
C TRP A 75 16.15 -0.12 -13.69
N TRP A 76 15.31 -0.60 -12.77
CA TRP A 76 14.82 -1.98 -12.81
C TRP A 76 13.90 -2.24 -14.00
N ILE A 77 13.04 -1.29 -14.35
CA ILE A 77 12.18 -1.40 -15.53
C ILE A 77 13.05 -1.54 -16.79
N GLU A 78 14.01 -0.66 -16.97
CA GLU A 78 14.91 -0.66 -18.12
C GLU A 78 15.81 -1.91 -18.17
N TRP A 79 16.38 -2.27 -17.04
CA TRP A 79 17.31 -3.42 -16.97
C TRP A 79 16.62 -4.76 -17.17
N SER A 80 15.43 -4.95 -16.61
CA SER A 80 14.76 -6.25 -16.54
C SER A 80 13.59 -6.39 -17.51
N GLY A 81 13.14 -5.30 -18.13
CA GLY A 81 11.97 -5.29 -19.01
C GLY A 81 10.68 -5.66 -18.27
N LEU A 82 10.52 -5.14 -17.06
CA LEU A 82 9.34 -5.40 -16.22
C LEU A 82 8.13 -4.68 -16.77
N ASP A 83 6.94 -5.31 -16.64
CA ASP A 83 5.65 -4.73 -17.01
C ASP A 83 4.89 -4.17 -15.80
N GLY A 84 5.34 -4.44 -14.59
CA GLY A 84 4.71 -3.95 -13.36
C GLY A 84 5.49 -4.21 -12.09
N PHE A 85 5.08 -3.52 -11.02
CA PHE A 85 5.52 -3.74 -9.65
C PHE A 85 4.37 -4.16 -8.74
N ARG A 86 4.63 -5.07 -7.83
CA ARG A 86 3.82 -5.26 -6.63
C ARG A 86 4.56 -4.60 -5.47
N VAL A 87 3.91 -3.63 -4.84
CA VAL A 87 4.46 -2.88 -3.71
C VAL A 87 3.84 -3.41 -2.42
N ASP A 88 4.68 -4.05 -1.63
CA ASP A 88 4.34 -4.62 -0.33
C ASP A 88 4.04 -3.53 0.69
N THR A 89 3.11 -3.79 1.63
CA THR A 89 2.80 -2.87 2.75
C THR A 89 2.63 -1.40 2.34
N TYR A 90 2.01 -1.15 1.19
CA TYR A 90 1.94 0.19 0.56
C TYR A 90 1.51 1.32 1.50
N PRO A 91 0.45 1.18 2.35
CA PRO A 91 -0.07 2.26 3.17
C PRO A 91 0.79 2.63 4.39
N TYR A 92 1.89 1.91 4.62
CA TYR A 92 2.76 2.14 5.79
C TYR A 92 3.96 3.04 5.48
N ASN A 93 4.00 3.57 4.27
CA ASN A 93 4.97 4.59 3.86
C ASN A 93 4.34 5.97 3.93
N GLU A 94 5.16 7.02 3.89
CA GLU A 94 4.68 8.39 3.81
C GLU A 94 3.83 8.58 2.55
N LYS A 95 2.61 9.03 2.77
CA LYS A 95 1.53 9.02 1.78
C LYS A 95 1.86 9.88 0.56
N ASP A 96 2.28 11.13 0.77
CA ASP A 96 2.54 12.07 -0.31
C ASP A 96 3.81 11.71 -1.11
N PRO A 97 4.95 11.33 -0.50
CA PRO A 97 6.10 10.81 -1.22
C PRO A 97 5.80 9.56 -2.06
N MET A 98 4.98 8.64 -1.55
CA MET A 98 4.57 7.46 -2.32
C MET A 98 3.70 7.81 -3.53
N ALA A 99 2.80 8.78 -3.40
CA ALA A 99 2.02 9.29 -4.52
C ALA A 99 2.93 9.93 -5.58
N GLU A 100 3.93 10.71 -5.16
CA GLU A 100 4.92 11.31 -6.05
C GLU A 100 5.78 10.24 -6.75
N TRP A 101 6.16 9.17 -6.04
CA TRP A 101 6.87 8.04 -6.63
C TRP A 101 6.02 7.32 -7.69
N CYS A 102 4.75 7.02 -7.39
CA CYS A 102 3.81 6.43 -8.35
C CYS A 102 3.65 7.32 -9.59
N ALA A 103 3.41 8.61 -9.40
CA ALA A 103 3.25 9.57 -10.49
C ALA A 103 4.52 9.64 -11.37
N ALA A 104 5.71 9.63 -10.78
CA ALA A 104 6.97 9.68 -11.52
C ALA A 104 7.14 8.43 -12.41
N VAL A 105 6.90 7.24 -11.89
CA VAL A 105 7.01 5.99 -12.66
C VAL A 105 5.95 5.93 -13.76
N MET A 106 4.70 6.27 -13.45
CA MET A 106 3.59 6.23 -14.42
C MET A 106 3.70 7.30 -15.52
N ASN A 107 4.32 8.45 -15.23
CA ASN A 107 4.59 9.46 -16.24
C ASN A 107 5.68 9.02 -17.23
N GLU A 108 6.71 8.32 -16.76
CA GLU A 108 7.76 7.77 -17.62
C GLU A 108 7.25 6.56 -18.43
N TYR A 109 6.45 5.70 -17.80
CA TYR A 109 5.91 4.46 -18.40
C TYR A 109 4.39 4.39 -18.27
N PRO A 110 3.59 5.08 -19.12
CA PRO A 110 2.12 5.14 -18.97
C PRO A 110 1.41 3.78 -19.07
N ASN A 111 2.03 2.81 -19.72
CA ASN A 111 1.50 1.44 -19.87
C ASN A 111 1.95 0.49 -18.74
N PHE A 112 2.83 0.94 -17.86
CA PHE A 112 3.28 0.17 -16.72
C PHE A 112 2.17 -0.02 -15.70
N ASN A 113 2.24 -1.03 -14.85
CA ASN A 113 1.30 -1.21 -13.76
C ASN A 113 2.02 -1.23 -12.41
N ILE A 114 1.46 -0.49 -11.45
CA ILE A 114 1.85 -0.56 -10.04
C ILE A 114 0.64 -1.06 -9.27
N VAL A 115 0.78 -2.20 -8.61
CA VAL A 115 -0.23 -2.72 -7.70
C VAL A 115 0.25 -2.60 -6.26
N GLY A 116 -0.50 -1.89 -5.43
CA GLY A 116 -0.22 -1.74 -4.01
C GLY A 116 -0.92 -2.80 -3.17
N GLU A 117 -0.19 -3.38 -2.23
CA GLU A 117 -0.80 -4.20 -1.21
C GLU A 117 -1.40 -3.30 -0.13
N VAL A 118 -2.72 -3.23 -0.12
CA VAL A 118 -3.52 -2.53 0.87
C VAL A 118 -4.37 -3.57 1.59
N TRP A 119 -3.82 -4.19 2.61
CA TRP A 119 -4.46 -5.32 3.28
C TRP A 119 -5.57 -4.86 4.22
N THR A 120 -6.77 -4.77 3.70
CA THR A 120 -7.99 -4.41 4.45
C THR A 120 -9.20 -5.15 3.92
N ALA A 121 -10.13 -5.51 4.81
CA ALA A 121 -11.44 -6.00 4.44
C ALA A 121 -12.45 -4.87 4.14
N SER A 122 -12.08 -3.62 4.36
CA SER A 122 -12.93 -2.44 4.16
C SER A 122 -12.82 -1.90 2.74
N ILE A 123 -13.88 -2.04 1.96
CA ILE A 123 -13.95 -1.54 0.58
C ILE A 123 -13.67 -0.03 0.49
N PRO A 124 -14.27 0.85 1.32
CA PRO A 124 -13.94 2.28 1.26
C PRO A 124 -12.49 2.61 1.59
N GLN A 125 -11.86 1.84 2.50
CA GLN A 125 -10.45 2.01 2.80
C GLN A 125 -9.56 1.56 1.64
N LEU A 126 -9.91 0.46 0.98
CA LEU A 126 -9.20 0.00 -0.20
C LEU A 126 -9.33 0.99 -1.36
N ALA A 127 -10.54 1.45 -1.63
CA ALA A 127 -10.83 2.43 -2.69
C ALA A 127 -10.09 3.76 -2.48
N TYR A 128 -9.91 4.20 -1.24
CA TYR A 128 -9.14 5.40 -0.91
C TYR A 128 -7.73 5.39 -1.54
N TRP A 129 -7.10 4.23 -1.60
CA TRP A 129 -5.74 4.08 -2.13
C TRP A 129 -5.66 3.87 -3.64
N GLN A 130 -6.78 3.65 -4.34
CA GLN A 130 -6.75 3.60 -5.80
C GLN A 130 -6.64 5.02 -6.39
N GLY A 131 -5.67 5.23 -7.26
CA GLY A 131 -5.45 6.52 -7.92
C GLY A 131 -6.63 6.96 -8.76
N GLY A 132 -6.89 8.27 -8.78
CA GLY A 132 -8.02 8.88 -9.46
C GLY A 132 -9.34 8.84 -8.67
N ASN A 133 -9.38 8.26 -7.49
CA ASN A 133 -10.57 8.28 -6.65
C ASN A 133 -10.79 9.67 -6.03
N ALA A 134 -12.05 10.10 -5.97
CA ALA A 134 -12.43 11.42 -5.42
C ALA A 134 -12.45 11.39 -3.89
N ASN A 135 -11.27 11.34 -3.26
CA ASN A 135 -11.14 11.35 -1.81
C ASN A 135 -11.53 12.71 -1.20
N LYS A 136 -12.19 12.70 -0.05
CA LYS A 136 -12.69 13.94 0.59
C LYS A 136 -11.60 14.89 1.06
N ASP A 137 -10.43 14.37 1.38
CA ASP A 137 -9.24 15.14 1.76
C ASP A 137 -8.44 15.65 0.55
N GLY A 138 -8.86 15.29 -0.66
CA GLY A 138 -8.21 15.67 -1.92
C GLY A 138 -6.96 14.84 -2.23
N PHE A 139 -6.64 13.81 -1.45
CA PHE A 139 -5.51 12.93 -1.72
C PHE A 139 -5.74 12.07 -2.97
N ASP A 140 -4.76 12.04 -3.87
CA ASP A 140 -4.67 11.09 -4.97
C ASP A 140 -3.35 10.33 -4.87
N SER A 141 -3.42 9.04 -4.69
CA SER A 141 -2.24 8.18 -4.56
C SER A 141 -1.47 8.00 -5.87
N HIS A 142 -2.08 8.28 -7.01
CA HIS A 142 -1.58 7.91 -8.35
C HIS A 142 -1.26 6.40 -8.49
N LEU A 143 -1.69 5.59 -7.53
CA LEU A 143 -1.52 4.14 -7.53
C LEU A 143 -2.55 3.50 -8.46
N LYS A 144 -2.10 2.97 -9.59
CA LYS A 144 -2.99 2.48 -10.64
C LYS A 144 -3.87 1.32 -10.18
N SER A 145 -3.29 0.36 -9.45
CA SER A 145 -3.97 -0.85 -9.03
C SER A 145 -3.82 -1.12 -7.54
N VAL A 146 -4.84 -1.74 -6.96
CA VAL A 146 -4.81 -2.26 -5.59
C VAL A 146 -5.22 -3.74 -5.57
N MET A 147 -4.73 -4.50 -4.59
CA MET A 147 -5.11 -5.90 -4.40
C MET A 147 -6.48 -6.00 -3.75
N ASP A 148 -7.40 -6.73 -4.37
CA ASP A 148 -8.80 -6.85 -3.90
C ASP A 148 -8.92 -7.85 -2.74
N PHE A 149 -8.48 -7.46 -1.56
CA PHE A 149 -8.62 -8.26 -0.34
C PHE A 149 -10.07 -8.51 0.08
N PRO A 150 -11.01 -7.54 -0.04
CA PRO A 150 -12.42 -7.80 0.25
C PRO A 150 -13.00 -8.94 -0.59
N LEU A 151 -12.73 -8.96 -1.90
CA LEU A 151 -13.18 -10.03 -2.77
C LEU A 151 -12.46 -11.36 -2.49
N HIS A 152 -11.13 -11.32 -2.25
CA HIS A 152 -10.36 -12.49 -1.85
C HIS A 152 -10.95 -13.17 -0.60
N ASP A 153 -11.21 -12.40 0.45
CA ASP A 153 -11.75 -12.92 1.71
C ASP A 153 -13.18 -13.46 1.53
N ALA A 154 -14.00 -12.78 0.72
CA ALA A 154 -15.35 -13.23 0.40
C ALA A 154 -15.34 -14.54 -0.42
N LEU A 155 -14.44 -14.67 -1.40
CA LEU A 155 -14.25 -15.90 -2.17
C LEU A 155 -13.82 -17.05 -1.28
N ARG A 156 -12.81 -16.83 -0.43
CA ARG A 156 -12.31 -17.84 0.49
C ARG A 156 -13.39 -18.30 1.48
N ALA A 157 -14.13 -17.37 2.07
CA ALA A 157 -15.22 -17.70 2.97
C ALA A 157 -16.37 -18.39 2.23
N GLY A 158 -16.80 -17.85 1.12
CA GLY A 158 -17.93 -18.37 0.33
C GLY A 158 -17.72 -19.79 -0.19
N LEU A 159 -16.48 -20.15 -0.52
CA LEU A 159 -16.12 -21.50 -0.99
C LEU A 159 -15.96 -22.52 0.16
N ASN A 160 -15.66 -22.07 1.38
CA ASN A 160 -15.43 -22.94 2.52
C ASN A 160 -16.63 -23.04 3.47
N GLU A 161 -17.65 -22.21 3.31
CA GLU A 161 -18.85 -22.24 4.15
C GLU A 161 -19.90 -23.20 3.58
N ASP A 162 -20.42 -24.08 4.44
CA ASP A 162 -21.62 -24.84 4.11
C ASP A 162 -22.84 -23.91 4.13
N TRP A 163 -23.76 -24.14 3.19
CA TRP A 163 -24.99 -23.37 3.12
C TRP A 163 -25.89 -23.67 4.34
N GLY A 164 -26.25 -22.68 5.11
CA GLY A 164 -27.05 -22.89 6.31
C GLY A 164 -27.54 -21.62 7.00
N GLY A 165 -27.13 -20.42 6.55
CA GLY A 165 -27.49 -19.17 7.19
C GLY A 165 -27.54 -17.97 6.22
N TRP A 166 -28.27 -16.94 6.63
CA TRP A 166 -28.29 -15.66 5.93
C TRP A 166 -26.88 -15.06 5.91
N GLY A 167 -26.43 -14.64 4.73
CA GLY A 167 -25.11 -14.01 4.56
C GLY A 167 -23.93 -14.98 4.52
N GLN A 168 -24.17 -16.30 4.33
CA GLN A 168 -23.12 -17.32 4.19
C GLN A 168 -23.00 -17.83 2.75
N GLY A 169 -21.87 -18.46 2.45
CA GLY A 169 -21.59 -19.02 1.13
C GLY A 169 -21.39 -17.94 0.08
N MET A 170 -21.75 -18.23 -1.16
CA MET A 170 -21.50 -17.36 -2.31
C MET A 170 -22.20 -16.00 -2.25
N VAL A 171 -23.19 -15.80 -1.38
CA VAL A 171 -23.81 -14.49 -1.19
C VAL A 171 -22.79 -13.44 -0.72
N ARG A 172 -21.73 -13.84 -0.02
CA ARG A 172 -20.63 -12.96 0.37
C ARG A 172 -19.95 -12.32 -0.82
N VAL A 173 -19.75 -13.09 -1.88
CA VAL A 173 -19.14 -12.61 -3.13
C VAL A 173 -20.06 -11.58 -3.81
N TYR A 174 -21.36 -11.90 -3.90
CA TYR A 174 -22.35 -10.95 -4.47
C TYR A 174 -22.45 -9.66 -3.65
N ASP A 175 -22.32 -9.76 -2.34
CA ASP A 175 -22.33 -8.59 -1.46
C ASP A 175 -21.12 -7.68 -1.74
N ILE A 176 -19.92 -8.24 -1.85
CA ILE A 176 -18.71 -7.47 -2.20
C ILE A 176 -18.84 -6.83 -3.58
N LEU A 177 -19.23 -7.60 -4.61
CA LEU A 177 -19.39 -7.08 -5.98
C LEU A 177 -20.46 -5.98 -6.07
N SER A 178 -21.45 -5.97 -5.18
CA SER A 178 -22.44 -4.91 -5.13
C SER A 178 -21.87 -3.54 -4.77
N HIS A 179 -20.64 -3.48 -4.25
CA HIS A 179 -19.93 -2.26 -3.86
C HIS A 179 -18.90 -1.78 -4.91
N ASP A 180 -18.83 -2.43 -6.06
CA ASP A 180 -17.84 -2.11 -7.11
C ASP A 180 -17.90 -0.64 -7.57
N PHE A 181 -19.05 0.01 -7.43
CA PHE A 181 -19.23 1.43 -7.73
C PHE A 181 -18.37 2.39 -6.88
N VAL A 182 -17.77 1.89 -5.80
CA VAL A 182 -16.90 2.71 -4.91
C VAL A 182 -15.51 2.93 -5.51
N TYR A 183 -15.05 2.01 -6.36
CA TYR A 183 -13.74 2.08 -6.99
C TYR A 183 -13.73 3.02 -8.20
N HIS A 184 -12.60 3.70 -8.41
CA HIS A 184 -12.41 4.56 -9.57
C HIS A 184 -12.35 3.75 -10.87
N ASP A 185 -11.60 2.66 -10.88
CA ASP A 185 -11.39 1.81 -12.06
C ASP A 185 -11.31 0.32 -11.68
N LEU A 186 -12.39 -0.40 -11.97
CA LEU A 186 -12.48 -1.83 -11.72
C LEU A 186 -11.54 -2.67 -12.58
N SER A 187 -11.18 -2.18 -13.78
CA SER A 187 -10.28 -2.91 -14.69
C SER A 187 -8.85 -2.98 -14.16
N ASN A 188 -8.52 -2.12 -13.21
CA ASN A 188 -7.23 -2.08 -12.53
C ASN A 188 -7.26 -2.67 -11.11
N MET A 189 -8.30 -3.42 -10.74
CA MET A 189 -8.30 -4.19 -9.49
C MET A 189 -7.56 -5.51 -9.68
N MET A 190 -6.61 -5.80 -8.80
CA MET A 190 -5.93 -7.11 -8.81
C MET A 190 -6.72 -8.14 -8.03
N ILE A 191 -7.47 -8.97 -8.75
CA ILE A 191 -8.18 -10.12 -8.17
C ILE A 191 -7.19 -11.28 -8.00
N PHE A 192 -7.20 -11.93 -6.84
CA PHE A 192 -6.31 -13.05 -6.53
C PHE A 192 -7.01 -14.09 -5.66
N PRO A 193 -6.81 -15.41 -5.93
CA PRO A 193 -7.42 -16.49 -5.14
C PRO A 193 -6.63 -16.86 -3.90
N GLY A 194 -5.35 -16.53 -3.86
CA GLY A 194 -4.44 -16.83 -2.75
C GLY A 194 -3.33 -15.81 -2.63
N ASN A 195 -2.80 -15.67 -1.42
CA ASN A 195 -1.63 -14.84 -1.08
C ASN A 195 -0.60 -15.70 -0.36
N HIS A 196 0.63 -15.20 -0.17
CA HIS A 196 1.70 -15.92 0.53
C HIS A 196 1.45 -16.08 2.03
#